data_31d5035b50b501488fa997d9a66ef8cf
#
_entry.id   31d5035b50b501488fa997d9a66ef8cf
#
_cell.length_a   1.000
_cell.length_b   1.000
_cell.length_c   1.000
_cell.angle_alpha   90.00
_cell.angle_beta   90.00
_cell.angle_gamma   90.00
#
_symmetry.space_group_name_H-M   'P 1'
#
loop_
_entity.id
_entity.type
_entity.pdbx_description
1 polymer ?
#
loop_
_entity_poly.entity_id
_entity_poly.type
_entity_poly.pdbx_seq_one_letter_code
_entity_poly.pdbx_strand_id
1 'polypeptide(L)'
;AMPLMLVLFFLFPRIGPLWTVPVKSHTAKTGMSDFMKPGDISKLSQSADVAFRVQFEGEIPVKSQLYWRGLVFSKLEEGAWSNLGYFDVPAKERRQQEVVTKGEPLNYSIIMEPTQQNWLFGLRYATPDRPGILAAPDFRLYSLVMIEDEFQYQVRSWPQAQLETELSDWRREVELRLPDNDNQRTRQFASTLRAQAGSDEAFVDAVLQHFNREPFVYTLQPPLLPDVDGMDVFMFDSRRGFCEHYAYAFTVMMRAAGIPARVVAGYQGGEINPVNKTVIVHQFDAHAWAEVWLPEEGWVRVDPTASVAPQRIEMGLEEAVAAEGTFLSDSPLSPLRYRSIRWINQLRLRYDALTYQWQSWVVGFDGQVQFQLLRDVFGEISAGRFAAALIGTWALVLLPVAISLLRRREIRPQRPLDREYLKVCERLANLGYPRQAGESAADYAARISRECPDWAESFNRLTGLYTELAYQTPVSAASEQQFHQALRQFRPRKGRER
;
A
#
# COMPACT_ATOMS: atom_id res chain seq x y z
N ALA A 1 -13.04 7.91 21.09
CA ALA A 1 -12.19 6.95 20.34
C ALA A 1 -10.89 7.60 19.84
N MET A 2 -10.93 8.77 19.16
CA MET A 2 -9.75 9.42 18.57
C MET A 2 -8.57 9.67 19.53
N PRO A 3 -8.71 10.25 20.73
CA PRO A 3 -7.58 10.45 21.61
C PRO A 3 -6.91 9.15 22.06
N LEU A 4 -7.69 8.11 22.30
CA LEU A 4 -7.18 6.79 22.65
C LEU A 4 -6.40 6.15 21.51
N MET A 5 -6.89 6.29 20.27
CA MET A 5 -6.21 5.81 19.06
C MET A 5 -4.86 6.48 18.89
N LEU A 6 -4.76 7.80 19.07
CA LEU A 6 -3.49 8.52 18.99
C LEU A 6 -2.49 8.05 20.05
N VAL A 7 -2.95 7.90 21.29
CA VAL A 7 -2.10 7.43 22.38
C VAL A 7 -1.58 6.02 22.11
N LEU A 8 -2.44 5.11 21.65
CA LEU A 8 -2.03 3.75 21.29
C LEU A 8 -1.07 3.75 20.08
N PHE A 9 -1.28 4.61 19.10
CA PHE A 9 -0.40 4.74 17.95
C PHE A 9 1.04 5.11 18.33
N PHE A 10 1.22 6.03 19.29
CA PHE A 10 2.55 6.48 19.71
C PHE A 10 3.20 5.57 20.76
N LEU A 11 2.42 4.98 21.68
CA LEU A 11 2.95 4.25 22.82
C LEU A 11 2.95 2.73 22.64
N PHE A 12 2.07 2.17 21.81
CA PHE A 12 2.03 0.72 21.65
C PHE A 12 3.20 0.26 20.78
N PRO A 13 4.08 -0.64 21.30
CA PRO A 13 5.24 -1.09 20.52
C PRO A 13 4.78 -1.77 19.25
N ARG A 14 5.34 -1.35 18.11
CA ARG A 14 5.09 -1.98 16.82
C ARG A 14 5.85 -3.30 16.75
N ILE A 15 5.26 -4.31 17.34
CA ILE A 15 5.67 -5.69 17.16
C ILE A 15 5.16 -6.10 15.78
N GLY A 16 6.04 -6.66 14.93
CA GLY A 16 5.60 -7.24 13.66
C GLY A 16 4.47 -8.24 13.89
N PRO A 17 3.68 -8.55 12.86
CA PRO A 17 2.51 -9.42 12.99
C PRO A 17 2.91 -10.73 13.67
N LEU A 18 2.30 -11.03 14.82
CA LEU A 18 2.55 -12.26 15.59
C LEU A 18 2.02 -13.50 14.84
N TRP A 19 1.16 -13.30 13.84
CA TRP A 19 0.66 -14.29 12.91
C TRP A 19 0.32 -13.61 11.58
N THR A 20 0.67 -14.23 10.49
CA THR A 20 0.17 -13.88 9.17
C THR A 20 -1.08 -14.72 8.91
N VAL A 21 -2.25 -14.09 8.89
CA VAL A 21 -3.43 -14.72 8.30
C VAL A 21 -3.21 -14.57 6.79
N PRO A 22 -3.06 -15.65 6.01
CA PRO A 22 -3.02 -15.54 4.57
C PRO A 22 -4.42 -15.13 4.09
N VAL A 23 -4.71 -13.84 4.15
CA VAL A 23 -5.86 -13.28 3.46
C VAL A 23 -5.50 -13.38 1.99
N LYS A 24 -6.00 -14.41 1.32
CA LYS A 24 -5.99 -14.46 -0.14
C LYS A 24 -6.80 -13.26 -0.62
N SER A 25 -6.15 -12.12 -0.77
CA SER A 25 -6.74 -11.03 -1.53
C SER A 25 -6.83 -11.53 -2.97
N HIS A 26 -8.05 -11.84 -3.41
CA HIS A 26 -8.35 -12.26 -4.78
C HIS A 26 -8.18 -11.12 -5.82
N THR A 27 -7.69 -9.98 -5.41
CA THR A 27 -7.11 -8.99 -6.31
C THR A 27 -5.63 -9.27 -6.39
N ALA A 28 -5.22 -10.14 -7.32
CA ALA A 28 -3.88 -10.13 -7.84
C ALA A 28 -3.63 -8.69 -8.34
N LYS A 29 -2.97 -7.86 -7.52
CA LYS A 29 -2.52 -6.56 -7.99
C LYS A 29 -1.48 -6.90 -9.05
N THR A 30 -1.85 -6.62 -10.29
CA THR A 30 -1.00 -6.74 -11.45
C THR A 30 0.20 -5.82 -11.25
N GLY A 31 1.33 -6.41 -10.96
CA GLY A 31 2.63 -5.77 -10.92
C GLY A 31 3.56 -6.48 -11.92
N MET A 32 4.81 -6.04 -11.99
CA MET A 32 5.84 -6.76 -12.73
C MET A 32 6.00 -8.17 -12.15
N SER A 33 6.44 -9.13 -12.98
CA SER A 33 6.71 -10.51 -12.57
C SER A 33 8.20 -10.86 -12.68
N ASP A 34 8.63 -11.98 -12.10
CA ASP A 34 10.01 -12.51 -12.17
C ASP A 34 10.43 -12.95 -13.56
N PHE A 35 9.52 -12.95 -14.50
CA PHE A 35 9.75 -13.23 -15.92
C PHE A 35 8.99 -12.19 -16.76
N MET A 36 9.45 -11.99 -17.99
CA MET A 36 8.87 -11.06 -18.94
C MET A 36 8.71 -11.74 -20.30
N LYS A 37 7.48 -11.84 -20.78
CA LYS A 37 7.15 -12.17 -22.16
C LYS A 37 6.67 -10.94 -22.91
N PRO A 38 6.82 -10.90 -24.26
CA PRO A 38 6.19 -9.86 -25.06
C PRO A 38 4.68 -9.77 -24.79
N GLY A 39 4.19 -8.57 -24.45
CA GLY A 39 2.80 -8.32 -24.09
C GLY A 39 2.55 -8.12 -22.59
N ASP A 40 3.48 -8.46 -21.71
CA ASP A 40 3.28 -8.33 -20.26
C ASP A 40 3.33 -6.88 -19.80
N ILE A 41 4.33 -6.11 -20.23
CA ILE A 41 4.45 -4.68 -19.90
C ILE A 41 3.32 -3.89 -20.55
N SER A 42 2.94 -4.21 -21.79
CA SER A 42 1.84 -3.51 -22.45
C SER A 42 0.49 -3.70 -21.73
N LYS A 43 0.23 -4.88 -21.16
CA LYS A 43 -0.95 -5.11 -20.31
C LYS A 43 -0.88 -4.29 -19.02
N LEU A 44 0.27 -4.32 -18.32
CA LEU A 44 0.47 -3.55 -17.11
C LEU A 44 0.28 -2.05 -17.35
N SER A 45 0.71 -1.56 -18.50
CA SER A 45 0.61 -0.16 -18.90
C SER A 45 -0.81 0.33 -19.20
N GLN A 46 -1.83 -0.53 -19.11
CA GLN A 46 -3.24 -0.15 -19.23
C GLN A 46 -3.88 0.20 -17.89
N SER A 47 -3.18 -0.03 -16.76
CA SER A 47 -3.68 0.29 -15.42
C SER A 47 -3.27 1.70 -14.99
N ALA A 48 -4.23 2.40 -14.38
CA ALA A 48 -4.06 3.73 -13.78
C ALA A 48 -3.57 3.69 -12.32
N ASP A 49 -3.39 2.51 -11.75
CA ASP A 49 -3.02 2.37 -10.34
C ASP A 49 -1.63 2.98 -10.09
N VAL A 50 -1.45 3.53 -8.89
CA VAL A 50 -0.14 4.00 -8.45
C VAL A 50 0.74 2.78 -8.14
N ALA A 51 1.98 2.79 -8.64
CA ALA A 51 2.99 1.80 -8.30
C ALA A 51 3.77 2.25 -7.05
N PHE A 52 4.23 3.49 -7.04
CA PHE A 52 4.91 4.10 -5.91
C PHE A 52 4.97 5.63 -6.03
N ARG A 53 5.32 6.28 -4.92
CA ARG A 53 5.54 7.73 -4.84
C ARG A 53 6.95 8.02 -4.39
N VAL A 54 7.55 9.08 -4.94
CA VAL A 54 8.93 9.46 -4.64
C VAL A 54 9.00 10.91 -4.18
N GLN A 55 9.72 11.15 -3.10
CA GLN A 55 10.04 12.49 -2.61
C GLN A 55 11.55 12.68 -2.64
N PHE A 56 12.03 13.61 -3.46
CA PHE A 56 13.44 14.01 -3.49
C PHE A 56 13.74 15.04 -2.39
N GLU A 57 14.94 14.98 -1.81
CA GLU A 57 15.43 15.98 -0.86
C GLU A 57 15.93 17.24 -1.57
N GLY A 58 16.22 17.16 -2.87
CA GLY A 58 16.69 18.25 -3.72
C GLY A 58 15.80 18.49 -4.92
N GLU A 59 16.41 18.95 -6.02
CA GLU A 59 15.73 19.15 -7.29
C GLU A 59 15.34 17.80 -7.90
N ILE A 60 14.14 17.76 -8.49
CA ILE A 60 13.66 16.57 -9.20
C ILE A 60 14.36 16.52 -10.56
N PRO A 61 15.03 15.40 -10.91
CA PRO A 61 15.62 15.26 -12.23
C PRO A 61 14.58 15.37 -13.35
N VAL A 62 15.01 15.74 -14.54
CA VAL A 62 14.11 15.79 -15.70
C VAL A 62 13.55 14.40 -16.01
N LYS A 63 12.33 14.36 -16.53
CA LYS A 63 11.55 13.14 -16.72
C LYS A 63 12.32 12.07 -17.50
N SER A 64 13.06 12.46 -18.53
CA SER A 64 13.89 11.57 -19.35
C SER A 64 15.04 10.88 -18.59
N GLN A 65 15.37 11.32 -17.39
CA GLN A 65 16.39 10.71 -16.52
C GLN A 65 15.80 9.78 -15.45
N LEU A 66 14.48 9.81 -15.25
CA LEU A 66 13.79 9.01 -14.24
C LEU A 66 13.54 7.57 -14.75
N TYR A 67 14.60 6.75 -14.74
CA TYR A 67 14.51 5.31 -14.99
C TYR A 67 14.61 4.56 -13.68
N TRP A 68 13.46 4.12 -13.19
CA TRP A 68 13.30 3.39 -11.93
C TRP A 68 13.60 1.91 -12.15
N ARG A 69 14.85 1.54 -11.96
CA ARG A 69 15.36 0.19 -12.18
C ARG A 69 14.81 -0.76 -11.14
N GLY A 70 14.18 -1.84 -11.56
CA GLY A 70 13.60 -2.88 -10.70
C GLY A 70 14.21 -4.24 -11.00
N LEU A 71 13.76 -4.92 -12.03
CA LEU A 71 14.15 -6.28 -12.39
C LEU A 71 15.22 -6.29 -13.48
N VAL A 72 16.09 -7.29 -13.44
CA VAL A 72 17.13 -7.54 -14.45
C VAL A 72 17.00 -8.96 -14.93
N PHE A 73 16.88 -9.11 -16.24
CA PHE A 73 16.65 -10.38 -16.89
C PHE A 73 17.86 -10.76 -17.75
N SER A 74 18.54 -11.82 -17.34
CA SER A 74 19.75 -12.32 -17.97
C SER A 74 19.52 -13.64 -18.71
N LYS A 75 18.48 -14.39 -18.36
CA LYS A 75 18.16 -15.67 -19.01
C LYS A 75 17.03 -15.48 -20.02
N LEU A 76 17.20 -16.09 -21.17
CA LEU A 76 16.18 -16.19 -22.22
C LEU A 76 15.88 -17.67 -22.49
N GLU A 77 14.67 -18.10 -22.18
CA GLU A 77 14.21 -19.48 -22.36
C GLU A 77 12.75 -19.46 -22.83
N GLU A 78 12.43 -20.25 -23.86
CA GLU A 78 11.06 -20.38 -24.39
C GLU A 78 10.34 -19.04 -24.65
N GLY A 79 11.06 -18.10 -25.26
CA GLY A 79 10.53 -16.75 -25.55
C GLY A 79 10.31 -15.84 -24.33
N ALA A 80 10.69 -16.28 -23.14
CA ALA A 80 10.58 -15.51 -21.92
C ALA A 80 11.94 -15.09 -21.36
N TRP A 81 12.04 -13.85 -20.91
CA TRP A 81 13.17 -13.36 -20.13
C TRP A 81 12.93 -13.62 -18.64
N SER A 82 13.95 -14.09 -17.92
CA SER A 82 13.90 -14.30 -16.48
C SER A 82 15.17 -13.81 -15.78
N ASN A 83 15.04 -13.53 -14.48
CA ASN A 83 16.18 -13.14 -13.66
C ASN A 83 17.06 -14.34 -13.30
N LEU A 84 18.29 -14.07 -12.88
CA LEU A 84 19.16 -15.08 -12.26
C LEU A 84 18.69 -15.29 -10.81
N GLY A 85 18.38 -16.55 -10.49
CA GLY A 85 18.12 -16.96 -9.12
C GLY A 85 19.40 -16.96 -8.27
N TYR A 86 19.27 -16.92 -6.96
CA TYR A 86 20.43 -16.93 -6.05
C TYR A 86 21.38 -18.13 -6.30
N PHE A 87 20.82 -19.31 -6.60
CA PHE A 87 21.59 -20.52 -6.84
C PHE A 87 22.19 -20.60 -8.25
N ASP A 88 21.68 -19.84 -9.21
CA ASP A 88 22.25 -19.77 -10.56
C ASP A 88 23.58 -19.02 -10.59
N VAL A 89 23.80 -18.14 -9.60
CA VAL A 89 25.00 -17.32 -9.50
C VAL A 89 26.06 -18.06 -8.67
N PRO A 90 27.27 -18.34 -9.20
CA PRO A 90 28.36 -18.93 -8.46
C PRO A 90 28.71 -18.13 -7.18
N ALA A 91 29.13 -18.80 -6.12
CA ALA A 91 29.39 -18.17 -4.84
C ALA A 91 30.37 -16.97 -4.91
N LYS A 92 31.38 -17.06 -5.79
CA LYS A 92 32.35 -15.99 -6.05
C LYS A 92 31.74 -14.76 -6.71
N GLU A 93 30.66 -14.92 -7.47
CA GLU A 93 29.95 -13.88 -8.23
C GLU A 93 28.76 -13.26 -7.44
N ARG A 94 28.44 -13.79 -6.24
CA ARG A 94 27.31 -13.31 -5.41
C ARG A 94 27.62 -12.01 -4.67
N ARG A 95 28.88 -11.59 -4.64
CA ARG A 95 29.24 -10.30 -4.06
C ARG A 95 28.90 -9.20 -5.05
N GLN A 96 28.51 -8.04 -4.51
CA GLN A 96 28.32 -6.85 -5.31
C GLN A 96 29.62 -6.53 -6.06
N GLN A 97 29.50 -6.30 -7.35
CA GLN A 97 30.60 -5.98 -8.24
C GLN A 97 31.08 -4.54 -8.02
N GLU A 98 32.22 -4.21 -8.61
CA GLU A 98 32.82 -2.89 -8.49
C GLU A 98 31.91 -1.81 -9.06
N VAL A 99 31.79 -0.69 -8.32
CA VAL A 99 31.06 0.49 -8.73
C VAL A 99 31.91 1.71 -8.52
N VAL A 100 32.08 2.48 -9.58
CA VAL A 100 32.70 3.79 -9.49
C VAL A 100 31.61 4.86 -9.48
N THR A 101 31.37 5.43 -8.30
CA THR A 101 30.40 6.51 -8.14
C THR A 101 30.98 7.83 -8.64
N LYS A 102 30.18 8.61 -9.39
CA LYS A 102 30.54 9.93 -9.89
C LYS A 102 29.47 10.95 -9.53
N GLY A 103 29.89 12.13 -9.12
CA GLY A 103 28.99 13.24 -8.74
C GLY A 103 28.33 13.06 -7.38
N GLU A 104 27.51 14.03 -7.02
CA GLU A 104 26.72 13.98 -5.79
C GLU A 104 25.54 13.02 -5.92
N PRO A 105 25.22 12.25 -4.86
CA PRO A 105 24.09 11.36 -4.87
C PRO A 105 22.77 12.13 -4.85
N LEU A 106 21.77 11.58 -5.51
CA LEU A 106 20.38 11.97 -5.33
C LEU A 106 19.81 11.24 -4.11
N ASN A 107 19.36 11.99 -3.12
CA ASN A 107 18.69 11.46 -1.94
C ASN A 107 17.18 11.56 -2.12
N TYR A 108 16.48 10.46 -1.89
CA TYR A 108 15.01 10.43 -2.02
C TYR A 108 14.41 9.29 -1.20
N SER A 109 13.14 9.45 -0.84
CA SER A 109 12.33 8.42 -0.23
C SER A 109 11.31 7.88 -1.21
N ILE A 110 11.05 6.59 -1.16
CA ILE A 110 10.02 5.91 -1.95
C ILE A 110 8.99 5.30 -1.00
N ILE A 111 7.71 5.50 -1.29
CA ILE A 111 6.60 4.77 -0.69
C ILE A 111 6.00 3.89 -1.78
N MET A 112 6.18 2.58 -1.63
CA MET A 112 5.63 1.58 -2.55
C MET A 112 4.25 1.12 -2.11
N GLU A 113 3.37 0.92 -3.09
CA GLU A 113 2.14 0.17 -2.89
C GLU A 113 2.44 -1.33 -2.72
N PRO A 114 1.57 -2.10 -2.05
CA PRO A 114 1.76 -3.55 -1.87
C PRO A 114 1.86 -4.29 -3.21
N THR A 115 2.94 -5.06 -3.40
CA THR A 115 3.20 -5.79 -4.65
C THR A 115 3.11 -7.30 -4.50
N GLN A 116 3.12 -7.83 -3.28
CA GLN A 116 3.28 -9.25 -2.98
C GLN A 116 4.61 -9.82 -3.51
N GLN A 117 5.61 -8.95 -3.69
CA GLN A 117 6.93 -9.26 -4.20
C GLN A 117 7.99 -8.67 -3.27
N ASN A 118 9.25 -8.95 -3.54
CA ASN A 118 10.35 -8.45 -2.70
C ASN A 118 11.30 -7.50 -3.41
N TRP A 119 11.16 -7.23 -4.72
CA TRP A 119 11.98 -6.26 -5.42
C TRP A 119 11.56 -4.82 -5.14
N LEU A 120 12.55 -3.94 -5.19
CA LEU A 120 12.41 -2.52 -4.96
C LEU A 120 12.96 -1.74 -6.15
N PHE A 121 12.61 -0.46 -6.24
CA PHE A 121 13.01 0.40 -7.33
C PHE A 121 14.01 1.45 -6.88
N GLY A 122 14.91 1.85 -7.79
CA GLY A 122 15.87 2.93 -7.57
C GLY A 122 16.43 3.44 -8.89
N LEU A 123 17.01 4.64 -8.89
CA LEU A 123 17.65 5.21 -10.06
C LEU A 123 19.03 4.63 -10.25
N ARG A 124 19.33 4.08 -11.42
CA ARG A 124 20.61 3.50 -11.87
C ARG A 124 21.35 2.68 -10.80
N TYR A 125 22.31 3.25 -10.09
CA TYR A 125 22.98 2.65 -8.94
C TYR A 125 22.41 3.25 -7.66
N ALA A 126 21.77 2.42 -6.88
CA ALA A 126 21.04 2.82 -5.69
C ALA A 126 21.53 2.04 -4.47
N THR A 127 21.76 2.74 -3.37
CA THR A 127 22.10 2.15 -2.08
C THR A 127 20.99 2.47 -1.07
N PRO A 128 20.41 1.46 -0.42
CA PRO A 128 19.38 1.68 0.57
C PRO A 128 20.00 2.17 1.88
N ASP A 129 19.25 2.99 2.61
CA ASP A 129 19.61 3.47 3.94
C ASP A 129 18.72 2.83 5.02
N ARG A 130 18.30 1.59 4.83
CA ARG A 130 17.46 0.85 5.77
C ARG A 130 17.93 -0.60 5.92
N PRO A 131 18.03 -1.12 7.17
CA PRO A 131 18.24 -2.55 7.41
C PRO A 131 17.13 -3.40 6.79
N GLY A 132 17.49 -4.58 6.26
CA GLY A 132 16.52 -5.49 5.62
C GLY A 132 16.31 -5.26 4.13
N ILE A 133 16.97 -4.25 3.54
CA ILE A 133 17.06 -4.07 2.09
C ILE A 133 18.49 -4.39 1.65
N LEU A 134 18.60 -5.19 0.60
CA LEU A 134 19.89 -5.63 0.06
C LEU A 134 19.99 -5.25 -1.41
N ALA A 135 21.23 -5.09 -1.88
CA ALA A 135 21.56 -4.97 -3.28
C ALA A 135 22.06 -6.32 -3.82
N ALA A 136 21.50 -6.76 -4.93
CA ALA A 136 21.93 -7.95 -5.66
C ALA A 136 23.21 -7.67 -6.45
N PRO A 137 23.95 -8.73 -6.90
CA PRO A 137 25.13 -8.57 -7.73
C PRO A 137 24.87 -7.87 -9.08
N ASP A 138 23.66 -7.91 -9.57
CA ASP A 138 23.18 -7.21 -10.76
C ASP A 138 22.61 -5.81 -10.48
N PHE A 139 22.87 -5.28 -9.28
CA PHE A 139 22.47 -3.95 -8.81
C PHE A 139 20.97 -3.75 -8.59
N ARG A 140 20.16 -4.81 -8.55
CA ARG A 140 18.76 -4.75 -8.10
C ARG A 140 18.70 -4.53 -6.60
N LEU A 141 17.71 -3.77 -6.17
CA LEU A 141 17.34 -3.69 -4.76
C LEU A 141 16.22 -4.70 -4.43
N TYR A 142 16.32 -5.33 -3.28
CA TYR A 142 15.26 -6.22 -2.80
C TYR A 142 15.14 -6.19 -1.29
N SER A 143 13.93 -6.37 -0.81
CA SER A 143 13.59 -6.55 0.60
C SER A 143 13.75 -8.02 0.99
N LEU A 144 14.18 -8.28 2.22
CA LEU A 144 14.22 -9.64 2.78
C LEU A 144 12.82 -10.21 3.07
N VAL A 145 11.80 -9.36 3.09
CA VAL A 145 10.39 -9.74 3.30
C VAL A 145 9.56 -9.31 2.11
N MET A 146 8.48 -10.05 1.84
CA MET A 146 7.49 -9.65 0.81
C MET A 146 6.81 -8.34 1.21
N ILE A 147 6.51 -7.51 0.21
CA ILE A 147 5.84 -6.23 0.40
C ILE A 147 4.33 -6.47 0.34
N GLU A 148 3.76 -6.80 1.50
CA GLU A 148 2.33 -7.09 1.66
C GLU A 148 1.51 -5.84 1.98
N ASP A 149 2.16 -4.83 2.58
CA ASP A 149 1.62 -3.53 2.94
C ASP A 149 2.42 -2.41 2.28
N GLU A 150 1.95 -1.16 2.38
CA GLU A 150 2.71 0.01 1.96
C GLU A 150 4.10 0.02 2.61
N PHE A 151 5.13 0.20 1.80
CA PHE A 151 6.51 0.08 2.24
C PHE A 151 7.33 1.33 1.92
N GLN A 152 7.84 2.00 2.95
CA GLN A 152 8.69 3.17 2.79
C GLN A 152 10.16 2.82 2.99
N TYR A 153 11.01 3.33 2.10
CA TYR A 153 12.47 3.23 2.21
C TYR A 153 13.15 4.48 1.65
N GLN A 154 14.36 4.74 2.16
CA GLN A 154 15.22 5.82 1.69
C GLN A 154 16.35 5.25 0.84
N VAL A 155 16.74 6.01 -0.17
CA VAL A 155 17.72 5.59 -1.17
C VAL A 155 18.62 6.74 -1.53
N ARG A 156 19.90 6.43 -1.69
CA ARG A 156 20.88 7.30 -2.34
C ARG A 156 21.25 6.71 -3.68
N SER A 157 21.13 7.48 -4.75
CA SER A 157 21.44 7.03 -6.10
C SER A 157 22.46 7.89 -6.80
N TRP A 158 23.34 7.26 -7.56
CA TRP A 158 24.32 7.92 -8.41
C TRP A 158 23.97 7.70 -9.88
N PRO A 159 23.34 8.67 -10.56
CA PRO A 159 22.93 8.53 -11.96
C PRO A 159 24.09 8.33 -12.94
N GLN A 160 25.27 8.81 -12.58
CA GLN A 160 26.48 8.73 -13.41
C GLN A 160 27.46 7.64 -12.97
N ALA A 161 27.02 6.70 -12.11
CA ALA A 161 27.86 5.59 -11.69
C ALA A 161 28.25 4.70 -12.86
N GLN A 162 29.53 4.27 -12.87
CA GLN A 162 30.00 3.20 -13.73
C GLN A 162 29.85 1.86 -12.98
N LEU A 163 29.20 0.91 -13.61
CA LEU A 163 28.82 -0.35 -13.01
C LEU A 163 29.62 -1.47 -13.66
N GLU A 164 30.42 -2.21 -12.86
CA GLU A 164 31.12 -3.41 -13.29
C GLU A 164 31.98 -3.15 -14.55
N THR A 165 32.99 -2.30 -14.42
CA THR A 165 33.92 -1.96 -15.53
C THR A 165 34.76 -3.14 -15.98
N GLU A 166 34.94 -4.14 -15.13
CA GLU A 166 35.55 -5.41 -15.46
C GLU A 166 34.51 -6.53 -15.38
N LEU A 167 34.21 -7.20 -16.48
CA LEU A 167 33.23 -8.28 -16.56
C LEU A 167 33.90 -9.63 -16.41
N SER A 168 33.50 -10.44 -15.44
CA SER A 168 34.00 -11.80 -15.28
C SER A 168 33.63 -12.70 -16.45
N ASP A 169 34.44 -13.73 -16.72
CA ASP A 169 34.21 -14.69 -17.82
C ASP A 169 32.82 -15.36 -17.63
N TRP A 170 32.44 -15.72 -16.41
CA TRP A 170 31.13 -16.31 -16.14
C TRP A 170 29.99 -15.34 -16.48
N ARG A 171 30.10 -14.08 -16.04
CA ARG A 171 29.09 -13.06 -16.33
C ARG A 171 28.98 -12.82 -17.83
N ARG A 172 30.12 -12.69 -18.51
CA ARG A 172 30.19 -12.55 -19.97
C ARG A 172 29.50 -13.70 -20.69
N GLU A 173 29.77 -14.94 -20.27
CA GLU A 173 29.12 -16.11 -20.88
C GLU A 173 27.60 -16.07 -20.67
N VAL A 174 27.11 -15.78 -19.47
CA VAL A 174 25.67 -15.69 -19.18
C VAL A 174 25.00 -14.61 -19.99
N GLU A 175 25.60 -13.42 -20.08
CA GLU A 175 25.00 -12.27 -20.76
C GLU A 175 25.20 -12.28 -22.29
N LEU A 176 25.86 -13.31 -22.83
CA LEU A 176 25.94 -13.60 -24.25
C LEU A 176 25.02 -14.76 -24.66
N ARG A 177 24.52 -15.54 -23.70
CA ARG A 177 23.78 -16.77 -23.99
C ARG A 177 22.46 -16.49 -24.72
N LEU A 178 22.23 -17.20 -25.81
CA LEU A 178 20.97 -17.22 -26.55
C LEU A 178 20.54 -18.67 -26.75
N PRO A 179 19.22 -18.97 -26.79
CA PRO A 179 18.72 -20.31 -27.10
C PRO A 179 19.21 -20.78 -28.50
N ASP A 180 19.51 -22.05 -28.62
CA ASP A 180 19.88 -22.60 -29.94
C ASP A 180 18.68 -22.57 -30.89
N ASN A 181 18.98 -22.33 -32.19
CA ASN A 181 18.00 -22.35 -33.29
C ASN A 181 16.77 -21.41 -33.12
N ASP A 182 16.90 -20.34 -32.34
CA ASP A 182 15.86 -19.33 -32.15
C ASP A 182 16.29 -18.00 -32.77
N ASN A 183 15.36 -17.28 -33.42
CA ASN A 183 15.55 -15.95 -34.04
C ASN A 183 16.70 -15.87 -35.02
N GLN A 184 16.79 -16.84 -35.95
CA GLN A 184 17.92 -16.97 -36.87
C GLN A 184 18.05 -15.78 -37.86
N ARG A 185 16.93 -15.22 -38.34
CA ARG A 185 16.94 -14.05 -39.24
C ARG A 185 17.51 -12.83 -38.51
N THR A 186 17.08 -12.62 -37.27
CA THR A 186 17.56 -11.52 -36.40
C THR A 186 19.06 -11.67 -36.12
N ARG A 187 19.54 -12.88 -35.82
CA ARG A 187 20.96 -13.15 -35.60
C ARG A 187 21.81 -12.92 -36.85
N GLN A 188 21.34 -13.39 -37.99
CA GLN A 188 22.04 -13.17 -39.27
C GLN A 188 22.10 -11.68 -39.62
N PHE A 189 21.00 -10.97 -39.40
CA PHE A 189 20.96 -9.52 -39.60
C PHE A 189 21.93 -8.81 -38.65
N ALA A 190 21.97 -9.16 -37.36
CA ALA A 190 22.92 -8.61 -36.38
C ALA A 190 24.37 -8.87 -36.80
N SER A 191 24.68 -10.10 -37.23
CA SER A 191 26.03 -10.46 -37.73
C SER A 191 26.44 -9.64 -38.94
N THR A 192 25.51 -9.43 -39.89
CA THR A 192 25.77 -8.62 -41.10
C THR A 192 26.02 -7.16 -40.74
N LEU A 193 25.21 -6.61 -39.84
CA LEU A 193 25.37 -5.23 -39.37
C LEU A 193 26.64 -5.05 -38.53
N ARG A 194 26.99 -6.06 -37.72
CA ARG A 194 28.23 -6.08 -36.91
C ARG A 194 29.48 -6.04 -37.78
N ALA A 195 29.47 -6.76 -38.91
CA ALA A 195 30.62 -6.77 -39.87
C ALA A 195 30.89 -5.38 -40.49
N GLN A 196 29.92 -4.47 -40.44
CA GLN A 196 30.05 -3.11 -40.95
C GLN A 196 30.41 -2.11 -39.82
N ALA A 197 30.22 -2.47 -38.58
CA ALA A 197 30.50 -1.60 -37.44
C ALA A 197 31.97 -1.71 -37.00
N GLY A 198 32.63 -0.57 -36.81
CA GLY A 198 34.04 -0.51 -36.41
C GLY A 198 34.31 -0.74 -34.93
N SER A 199 33.28 -0.60 -34.07
CA SER A 199 33.36 -0.80 -32.61
C SER A 199 32.02 -1.31 -32.04
N ASP A 200 31.98 -1.61 -30.74
CA ASP A 200 30.76 -2.03 -30.03
C ASP A 200 29.75 -0.86 -29.98
N GLU A 201 30.23 0.35 -29.71
CA GLU A 201 29.39 1.57 -29.65
C GLU A 201 28.80 1.87 -31.04
N ALA A 202 29.62 1.74 -32.11
CA ALA A 202 29.15 1.94 -33.47
C ALA A 202 28.09 0.91 -33.88
N PHE A 203 28.17 -0.31 -33.36
CA PHE A 203 27.13 -1.33 -33.56
C PHE A 203 25.85 -0.99 -32.82
N VAL A 204 25.94 -0.57 -31.53
CA VAL A 204 24.80 -0.07 -30.75
C VAL A 204 24.06 1.02 -31.53
N ASP A 205 24.80 2.05 -31.99
CA ASP A 205 24.24 3.17 -32.76
C ASP A 205 23.61 2.70 -34.09
N ALA A 206 24.22 1.75 -34.78
CA ALA A 206 23.68 1.22 -36.02
C ALA A 206 22.34 0.50 -35.83
N VAL A 207 22.18 -0.26 -34.72
CA VAL A 207 20.91 -0.90 -34.35
C VAL A 207 19.87 0.13 -34.01
N LEU A 208 20.19 1.16 -33.20
CA LEU A 208 19.27 2.24 -32.88
C LEU A 208 18.83 3.02 -34.12
N GLN A 209 19.75 3.28 -35.06
CA GLN A 209 19.43 3.91 -36.35
C GLN A 209 18.53 3.03 -37.22
N HIS A 210 18.68 1.71 -37.16
CA HIS A 210 17.78 0.79 -37.87
C HIS A 210 16.34 0.94 -37.32
N PHE A 211 16.14 0.92 -36.01
CA PHE A 211 14.81 1.14 -35.42
C PHE A 211 14.23 2.52 -35.78
N ASN A 212 15.05 3.54 -35.88
CA ASN A 212 14.60 4.90 -36.21
C ASN A 212 14.21 5.08 -37.67
N ARG A 213 14.94 4.44 -38.61
CA ARG A 213 14.76 4.63 -40.08
C ARG A 213 13.69 3.72 -40.67
N GLU A 214 13.56 2.51 -40.14
CA GLU A 214 12.60 1.55 -40.63
C GLU A 214 11.19 1.83 -40.01
N PRO A 215 10.11 1.42 -40.68
CA PRO A 215 8.73 1.76 -40.27
C PRO A 215 8.27 0.94 -39.05
N PHE A 216 9.01 1.02 -37.96
CA PHE A 216 8.60 0.46 -36.70
C PHE A 216 7.53 1.33 -36.04
N VAL A 217 6.55 0.70 -35.41
CA VAL A 217 5.42 1.37 -34.77
C VAL A 217 5.36 1.00 -33.29
N TYR A 218 5.38 2.02 -32.42
CA TYR A 218 5.16 1.86 -30.99
C TYR A 218 3.66 1.82 -30.69
N THR A 219 3.18 0.76 -30.04
CA THR A 219 1.74 0.52 -29.82
C THR A 219 1.48 -0.23 -28.51
N LEU A 220 0.37 0.11 -27.82
CA LEU A 220 -0.14 -0.63 -26.66
C LEU A 220 -0.82 -1.97 -27.04
N GLN A 221 -1.09 -2.18 -28.32
CA GLN A 221 -1.73 -3.38 -28.84
C GLN A 221 -0.82 -4.09 -29.86
N PRO A 222 0.36 -4.56 -29.41
CA PRO A 222 1.24 -5.33 -30.29
C PRO A 222 0.58 -6.66 -30.67
N PRO A 223 0.86 -7.20 -31.87
CA PRO A 223 0.41 -8.54 -32.22
C PRO A 223 1.08 -9.57 -31.30
N LEU A 224 0.38 -10.67 -31.05
CA LEU A 224 0.96 -11.80 -30.32
C LEU A 224 2.11 -12.41 -31.13
N LEU A 225 3.22 -12.60 -30.47
CA LEU A 225 4.40 -13.23 -31.04
C LEU A 225 4.48 -14.72 -30.65
N PRO A 226 4.99 -15.60 -31.51
CA PRO A 226 5.28 -16.98 -31.16
C PRO A 226 6.41 -17.06 -30.12
N ASP A 227 6.42 -18.11 -29.29
CA ASP A 227 7.48 -18.33 -28.29
C ASP A 227 8.84 -18.64 -28.94
N VAL A 228 8.86 -19.21 -30.17
CA VAL A 228 10.05 -19.45 -30.98
C VAL A 228 10.00 -18.50 -32.16
N ASP A 229 11.16 -17.95 -32.54
CA ASP A 229 11.33 -16.98 -33.63
C ASP A 229 10.46 -15.72 -33.52
N GLY A 230 10.02 -15.39 -32.29
CA GLY A 230 9.16 -14.22 -32.04
C GLY A 230 9.83 -12.91 -32.47
N MET A 231 11.14 -12.77 -32.26
CA MET A 231 11.87 -11.57 -32.70
C MET A 231 12.07 -11.49 -34.20
N ASP A 232 12.13 -12.62 -34.92
CA ASP A 232 12.13 -12.62 -36.36
C ASP A 232 10.82 -12.06 -36.93
N VAL A 233 9.68 -12.49 -36.36
CA VAL A 233 8.35 -11.93 -36.69
C VAL A 233 8.26 -10.46 -36.35
N PHE A 234 8.77 -10.04 -35.17
CA PHE A 234 8.76 -8.64 -34.79
C PHE A 234 9.62 -7.78 -35.72
N MET A 235 10.88 -8.17 -35.98
CA MET A 235 11.85 -7.38 -36.74
C MET A 235 11.51 -7.24 -38.20
N PHE A 236 10.96 -8.28 -38.84
CA PHE A 236 10.86 -8.34 -40.29
C PHE A 236 9.43 -8.34 -40.84
N ASP A 237 8.46 -8.82 -40.01
CA ASP A 237 7.11 -9.05 -40.51
C ASP A 237 6.09 -8.04 -39.91
N SER A 238 6.00 -7.94 -38.58
CA SER A 238 5.00 -7.05 -37.95
C SER A 238 5.50 -5.62 -37.75
N ARG A 239 6.70 -5.44 -37.28
CA ARG A 239 7.34 -4.16 -36.91
C ARG A 239 6.49 -3.31 -35.94
N ARG A 240 5.56 -3.94 -35.25
CA ARG A 240 4.65 -3.33 -34.30
C ARG A 240 4.91 -3.90 -32.90
N GLY A 241 5.30 -3.05 -31.95
CA GLY A 241 5.70 -3.50 -30.63
C GLY A 241 5.54 -2.45 -29.54
N PHE A 242 5.70 -2.87 -28.32
CA PHE A 242 5.81 -2.03 -27.13
C PHE A 242 7.25 -2.06 -26.60
N CYS A 243 7.58 -1.35 -25.50
CA CYS A 243 8.96 -1.23 -25.01
C CYS A 243 9.68 -2.58 -24.84
N GLU A 244 8.99 -3.61 -24.33
CA GLU A 244 9.56 -4.95 -24.15
C GLU A 244 9.98 -5.62 -25.47
N HIS A 245 9.27 -5.37 -26.56
CA HIS A 245 9.61 -5.92 -27.87
C HIS A 245 10.92 -5.33 -28.40
N TYR A 246 11.06 -4.01 -28.28
CA TYR A 246 12.27 -3.30 -28.68
C TYR A 246 13.48 -3.66 -27.83
N ALA A 247 13.29 -3.71 -26.48
CA ALA A 247 14.35 -4.10 -25.57
C ALA A 247 14.80 -5.55 -25.79
N TYR A 248 13.85 -6.47 -26.05
CA TYR A 248 14.15 -7.87 -26.36
C TYR A 248 14.94 -7.99 -27.68
N ALA A 249 14.41 -7.46 -28.78
CA ALA A 249 15.06 -7.55 -30.09
C ALA A 249 16.47 -6.94 -30.04
N PHE A 250 16.62 -5.77 -29.42
CA PHE A 250 17.90 -5.11 -29.23
C PHE A 250 18.89 -6.02 -28.48
N THR A 251 18.46 -6.59 -27.33
CA THR A 251 19.33 -7.47 -26.53
C THR A 251 19.75 -8.72 -27.30
N VAL A 252 18.85 -9.34 -28.07
CA VAL A 252 19.20 -10.48 -28.94
C VAL A 252 20.24 -10.09 -29.98
N MET A 253 20.09 -8.93 -30.60
CA MET A 253 21.05 -8.43 -31.57
C MET A 253 22.42 -8.16 -30.96
N MET A 254 22.48 -7.55 -29.77
CA MET A 254 23.74 -7.33 -29.03
C MET A 254 24.44 -8.66 -28.74
N ARG A 255 23.70 -9.62 -28.14
CA ARG A 255 24.25 -10.95 -27.80
C ARG A 255 24.73 -11.71 -29.05
N ALA A 256 23.96 -11.66 -30.17
CA ALA A 256 24.33 -12.28 -31.44
C ALA A 256 25.59 -11.65 -32.07
N ALA A 257 25.85 -10.39 -31.80
CA ALA A 257 27.06 -9.67 -32.19
C ALA A 257 28.26 -9.86 -31.24
N GLY A 258 28.12 -10.67 -30.20
CA GLY A 258 29.16 -10.91 -29.19
C GLY A 258 29.31 -9.82 -28.12
N ILE A 259 28.33 -8.95 -27.97
CA ILE A 259 28.26 -7.87 -26.96
C ILE A 259 27.38 -8.30 -25.83
N PRO A 260 27.88 -8.40 -24.56
CA PRO A 260 27.07 -8.78 -23.43
C PRO A 260 25.95 -7.77 -23.18
N ALA A 261 24.73 -8.26 -23.09
CA ALA A 261 23.55 -7.42 -22.93
C ALA A 261 22.45 -8.12 -22.10
N ARG A 262 21.62 -7.34 -21.42
CA ARG A 262 20.50 -7.83 -20.60
C ARG A 262 19.30 -6.90 -20.68
N VAL A 263 18.12 -7.44 -20.42
CA VAL A 263 16.90 -6.65 -20.36
C VAL A 263 16.66 -6.18 -18.91
N VAL A 264 16.25 -4.94 -18.78
CA VAL A 264 15.88 -4.36 -17.48
C VAL A 264 14.42 -3.92 -17.56
N ALA A 265 13.65 -4.28 -16.55
CA ALA A 265 12.29 -3.81 -16.37
C ALA A 265 12.15 -2.95 -15.12
N GLY A 266 11.30 -1.96 -15.21
CA GLY A 266 11.04 -1.00 -14.16
C GLY A 266 10.00 0.00 -14.61
N TYR A 267 10.20 1.25 -14.26
CA TYR A 267 9.33 2.36 -14.67
C TYR A 267 10.15 3.49 -15.26
N GLN A 268 9.53 4.29 -16.14
CA GLN A 268 10.19 5.44 -16.74
C GLN A 268 9.30 6.67 -16.62
N GLY A 269 9.86 7.76 -16.06
CA GLY A 269 9.16 9.01 -15.84
C GLY A 269 8.38 9.05 -14.53
N GLY A 270 7.14 9.45 -14.60
CA GLY A 270 6.23 9.73 -13.50
C GLY A 270 5.60 11.12 -13.62
N GLU A 271 4.51 11.35 -12.90
CA GLU A 271 3.83 12.63 -12.83
C GLU A 271 4.32 13.44 -11.63
N ILE A 272 4.79 14.68 -11.86
CA ILE A 272 5.20 15.55 -10.76
C ILE A 272 3.97 16.25 -10.19
N ASN A 273 3.66 16.00 -8.91
CA ASN A 273 2.61 16.71 -8.20
C ASN A 273 3.12 18.10 -7.76
N PRO A 274 2.57 19.19 -8.29
CA PRO A 274 3.05 20.54 -7.97
C PRO A 274 2.71 21.00 -6.55
N VAL A 275 1.81 20.29 -5.85
CA VAL A 275 1.38 20.66 -4.49
C VAL A 275 2.46 20.35 -3.45
N ASN A 276 3.07 19.17 -3.54
CA ASN A 276 4.06 18.68 -2.57
C ASN A 276 5.39 18.27 -3.21
N LYS A 277 5.57 18.45 -4.53
CA LYS A 277 6.76 18.07 -5.29
C LYS A 277 7.11 16.58 -5.21
N THR A 278 6.09 15.71 -5.05
CA THR A 278 6.28 14.27 -5.18
C THR A 278 6.21 13.84 -6.64
N VAL A 279 6.97 12.83 -7.01
CA VAL A 279 6.82 12.12 -8.29
C VAL A 279 5.92 10.92 -8.05
N ILE A 280 4.78 10.87 -8.74
CA ILE A 280 3.81 9.77 -8.69
C ILE A 280 4.11 8.88 -9.90
N VAL A 281 4.49 7.64 -9.65
CA VAL A 281 4.74 6.64 -10.70
C VAL A 281 3.55 5.69 -10.72
N HIS A 282 2.93 5.57 -11.89
CA HIS A 282 1.77 4.72 -12.09
C HIS A 282 2.16 3.41 -12.80
N GLN A 283 1.28 2.42 -12.78
CA GLN A 283 1.49 1.17 -13.50
C GLN A 283 1.68 1.40 -15.02
N PHE A 284 1.01 2.40 -15.60
CA PHE A 284 1.19 2.76 -17.00
C PHE A 284 2.58 3.36 -17.32
N ASP A 285 3.36 3.77 -16.32
CA ASP A 285 4.75 4.20 -16.51
C ASP A 285 5.72 3.00 -16.60
N ALA A 286 5.20 1.75 -16.48
CA ALA A 286 6.00 0.54 -16.66
C ALA A 286 6.76 0.56 -17.98
N HIS A 287 8.02 0.14 -17.93
CA HIS A 287 8.94 0.26 -19.05
C HIS A 287 10.02 -0.80 -19.02
N ALA A 288 10.45 -1.21 -20.19
CA ALA A 288 11.60 -2.09 -20.38
C ALA A 288 12.64 -1.43 -21.30
N TRP A 289 13.91 -1.64 -20.94
CA TRP A 289 15.06 -1.16 -21.72
C TRP A 289 16.17 -2.19 -21.69
N ALA A 290 17.26 -1.94 -22.40
CA ALA A 290 18.45 -2.78 -22.39
C ALA A 290 19.57 -2.15 -21.55
N GLU A 291 20.44 -2.99 -20.99
CA GLU A 291 21.77 -2.64 -20.54
C GLU A 291 22.79 -3.42 -21.36
N VAL A 292 23.79 -2.73 -21.87
CA VAL A 292 24.89 -3.27 -22.68
C VAL A 292 26.18 -3.07 -21.93
N TRP A 293 27.04 -4.09 -21.89
CA TRP A 293 28.35 -3.94 -21.30
C TRP A 293 29.36 -3.49 -22.39
N LEU A 294 29.94 -2.32 -22.16
CA LEU A 294 30.98 -1.75 -23.00
C LEU A 294 32.31 -1.68 -22.26
N PRO A 295 33.44 -2.00 -22.89
CA PRO A 295 34.76 -1.85 -22.26
C PRO A 295 34.97 -0.44 -21.71
N GLU A 296 35.59 -0.33 -20.53
CA GLU A 296 35.88 0.94 -19.83
C GLU A 296 34.66 1.68 -19.27
N GLU A 297 33.46 1.51 -19.84
CA GLU A 297 32.21 2.13 -19.35
C GLU A 297 31.42 1.24 -18.38
N GLY A 298 31.59 -0.10 -18.51
CA GLY A 298 30.78 -1.08 -17.80
C GLY A 298 29.37 -1.18 -18.38
N TRP A 299 28.37 -1.44 -17.54
CA TRP A 299 26.98 -1.51 -17.98
C TRP A 299 26.42 -0.14 -18.33
N VAL A 300 26.04 0.03 -19.59
CA VAL A 300 25.44 1.26 -20.15
C VAL A 300 23.96 1.01 -20.43
N ARG A 301 23.09 1.91 -19.99
CA ARG A 301 21.67 1.87 -20.33
C ARG A 301 21.46 2.30 -21.77
N VAL A 302 20.78 1.48 -22.55
CA VAL A 302 20.34 1.79 -23.90
C VAL A 302 18.83 1.56 -23.98
N ASP A 303 18.08 2.57 -24.39
CA ASP A 303 16.63 2.47 -24.57
C ASP A 303 16.27 2.57 -26.04
N PRO A 304 16.01 1.44 -26.71
CA PRO A 304 15.67 1.45 -28.13
C PRO A 304 14.30 2.07 -28.42
N THR A 305 13.42 2.16 -27.39
CA THR A 305 12.13 2.86 -27.52
C THR A 305 12.32 4.35 -27.84
N ALA A 306 13.39 4.97 -27.32
CA ALA A 306 13.69 6.37 -27.60
C ALA A 306 13.93 6.65 -29.09
N SER A 307 14.41 5.65 -29.85
CA SER A 307 14.65 5.77 -31.29
C SER A 307 13.35 5.70 -32.12
N VAL A 308 12.31 5.06 -31.63
CA VAL A 308 11.03 4.85 -32.33
C VAL A 308 9.95 5.83 -31.82
N ALA A 309 9.88 6.05 -30.52
CA ALA A 309 8.87 6.90 -29.87
C ALA A 309 9.53 7.80 -28.80
N PRO A 310 10.31 8.83 -29.19
CA PRO A 310 10.98 9.71 -28.25
C PRO A 310 9.99 10.40 -27.29
N GLN A 311 8.76 10.65 -27.72
CA GLN A 311 7.70 11.22 -26.90
C GLN A 311 7.39 10.36 -25.66
N ARG A 312 7.58 9.02 -25.76
CA ARG A 312 7.40 8.10 -24.63
C ARG A 312 8.34 8.46 -23.47
N ILE A 313 9.55 8.84 -23.81
CA ILE A 313 10.60 9.13 -22.80
C ILE A 313 10.49 10.57 -22.30
N GLU A 314 10.20 11.52 -23.17
CA GLU A 314 10.15 12.94 -22.83
C GLU A 314 8.82 13.34 -22.17
N MET A 315 7.70 12.87 -22.71
CA MET A 315 6.35 13.29 -22.31
C MET A 315 5.58 12.22 -21.53
N GLY A 316 5.85 10.93 -21.81
CA GLY A 316 5.21 9.78 -21.17
C GLY A 316 4.33 8.97 -22.12
N LEU A 317 3.72 7.90 -21.57
CA LEU A 317 3.00 6.93 -22.39
C LEU A 317 1.79 7.53 -23.11
N GLU A 318 0.99 8.34 -22.43
CA GLU A 318 -0.24 8.91 -23.03
C GLU A 318 0.03 9.65 -24.33
N GLU A 319 1.08 10.49 -24.36
CA GLU A 319 1.44 11.25 -25.55
C GLU A 319 1.93 10.34 -26.68
N ALA A 320 2.69 9.30 -26.31
CA ALA A 320 3.23 8.34 -27.30
C ALA A 320 2.12 7.51 -27.97
N VAL A 321 1.01 7.25 -27.30
CA VAL A 321 -0.11 6.44 -27.80
C VAL A 321 -1.40 7.24 -28.03
N ALA A 322 -1.31 8.58 -28.02
CA ALA A 322 -2.47 9.46 -28.14
C ALA A 322 -3.33 9.18 -29.40
N ALA A 323 -2.70 8.76 -30.50
CA ALA A 323 -3.38 8.42 -31.74
C ALA A 323 -4.20 7.11 -31.66
N GLU A 324 -3.91 6.22 -30.71
CA GLU A 324 -4.58 4.92 -30.61
C GLU A 324 -5.89 4.97 -29.81
N GLY A 325 -6.06 5.98 -28.94
CA GLY A 325 -7.24 6.11 -28.06
C GLY A 325 -7.42 4.99 -27.02
N THR A 326 -6.43 4.14 -26.83
CA THR A 326 -6.47 2.95 -25.96
C THR A 326 -5.89 3.19 -24.55
N PHE A 327 -5.37 4.38 -24.30
CA PHE A 327 -4.77 4.73 -23.01
C PHE A 327 -5.78 4.57 -21.87
N LEU A 328 -5.38 3.81 -20.84
CA LEU A 328 -6.20 3.46 -19.67
C LEU A 328 -7.53 2.75 -20.01
N SER A 329 -7.54 1.87 -21.02
CA SER A 329 -8.74 1.08 -21.37
C SER A 329 -9.29 0.27 -20.20
N ASP A 330 -8.42 -0.28 -19.35
CA ASP A 330 -8.78 -1.09 -18.18
C ASP A 330 -9.19 -0.25 -16.95
N SER A 331 -9.11 1.07 -17.06
CA SER A 331 -9.44 2.00 -15.97
C SER A 331 -10.44 3.07 -16.41
N PRO A 332 -11.65 2.71 -16.86
CA PRO A 332 -12.61 3.66 -17.48
C PRO A 332 -13.09 4.74 -16.52
N LEU A 333 -13.10 4.48 -15.22
CA LEU A 333 -13.53 5.43 -14.18
C LEU A 333 -12.37 6.20 -13.54
N SER A 334 -11.13 6.02 -14.04
CA SER A 334 -9.97 6.70 -13.46
C SER A 334 -10.06 8.22 -13.64
N PRO A 335 -9.85 9.00 -12.55
CA PRO A 335 -9.76 10.46 -12.63
C PRO A 335 -8.66 10.96 -13.57
N LEU A 336 -7.64 10.12 -13.86
CA LEU A 336 -6.56 10.43 -14.80
C LEU A 336 -7.05 10.66 -16.23
N ARG A 337 -8.13 10.00 -16.65
CA ARG A 337 -8.75 10.24 -17.97
C ARG A 337 -9.32 11.67 -18.10
N TYR A 338 -9.65 12.31 -16.97
CA TYR A 338 -10.22 13.65 -16.89
C TYR A 338 -9.20 14.71 -16.50
N ARG A 339 -7.90 14.40 -16.59
CA ARG A 339 -6.82 15.32 -16.18
C ARG A 339 -6.76 16.60 -17.04
N SER A 340 -7.32 16.59 -18.23
CA SER A 340 -7.50 17.80 -19.05
C SER A 340 -8.46 18.81 -18.42
N ILE A 341 -9.35 18.36 -17.53
CA ILE A 341 -10.28 19.22 -16.80
C ILE A 341 -9.57 19.77 -15.57
N ARG A 342 -9.14 21.02 -15.61
CA ARG A 342 -8.26 21.66 -14.60
C ARG A 342 -8.71 21.46 -13.16
N TRP A 343 -9.99 21.65 -12.83
CA TRP A 343 -10.45 21.55 -11.45
C TRP A 343 -10.47 20.10 -10.93
N ILE A 344 -10.80 19.12 -11.78
CA ILE A 344 -10.74 17.69 -11.42
C ILE A 344 -9.28 17.31 -11.14
N ASN A 345 -8.38 17.70 -12.02
CA ASN A 345 -6.96 17.40 -11.86
C ASN A 345 -6.37 18.06 -10.59
N GLN A 346 -6.72 19.31 -10.30
CA GLN A 346 -6.28 19.98 -9.06
C GLN A 346 -6.80 19.28 -7.82
N LEU A 347 -8.06 18.84 -7.81
CA LEU A 347 -8.64 18.10 -6.70
C LEU A 347 -7.93 16.76 -6.49
N ARG A 348 -7.68 16.02 -7.57
CA ARG A 348 -6.92 14.77 -7.56
C ARG A 348 -5.51 14.95 -6.97
N LEU A 349 -4.77 15.93 -7.46
CA LEU A 349 -3.40 16.21 -7.00
C LEU A 349 -3.34 16.64 -5.52
N ARG A 350 -4.33 17.42 -5.05
CA ARG A 350 -4.46 17.78 -3.63
C ARG A 350 -4.79 16.55 -2.77
N TYR A 351 -5.70 15.70 -3.23
CA TYR A 351 -6.02 14.46 -2.54
C TYR A 351 -4.80 13.54 -2.46
N ASP A 352 -4.06 13.37 -3.56
CA ASP A 352 -2.83 12.60 -3.57
C ASP A 352 -1.76 13.17 -2.63
N ALA A 353 -1.58 14.49 -2.60
CA ALA A 353 -0.66 15.14 -1.68
C ALA A 353 -1.02 14.90 -0.20
N LEU A 354 -2.32 14.92 0.14
CA LEU A 354 -2.80 14.60 1.49
C LEU A 354 -2.57 13.12 1.81
N THR A 355 -2.87 12.23 0.86
CA THR A 355 -2.64 10.78 1.01
C THR A 355 -1.16 10.50 1.22
N TYR A 356 -0.28 11.09 0.41
CA TYR A 356 1.16 10.96 0.58
C TYR A 356 1.62 11.43 1.96
N GLN A 357 1.16 12.59 2.42
CA GLN A 357 1.52 13.13 3.73
C GLN A 357 1.05 12.22 4.86
N TRP A 358 -0.15 11.66 4.74
CA TRP A 358 -0.66 10.67 5.67
C TRP A 358 0.17 9.37 5.65
N GLN A 359 0.42 8.82 4.47
CA GLN A 359 1.22 7.60 4.30
C GLN A 359 2.65 7.80 4.82
N SER A 360 3.33 8.88 4.45
CA SER A 360 4.69 9.16 4.90
C SER A 360 4.79 9.28 6.42
N TRP A 361 3.74 9.81 7.07
CA TRP A 361 3.70 9.92 8.51
C TRP A 361 3.34 8.60 9.20
N VAL A 362 2.39 7.83 8.67
CA VAL A 362 1.93 6.57 9.28
C VAL A 362 2.89 5.41 8.98
N VAL A 363 3.32 5.26 7.72
CA VAL A 363 4.22 4.19 7.27
C VAL A 363 5.66 4.48 7.69
N GLY A 364 6.07 5.75 7.62
CA GLY A 364 7.40 6.19 8.07
C GLY A 364 7.59 6.14 9.58
N PHE A 365 6.50 6.06 10.37
CA PHE A 365 6.58 5.90 11.82
C PHE A 365 6.79 4.41 12.17
N ASP A 366 8.00 3.91 11.90
CA ASP A 366 8.39 2.54 12.23
C ASP A 366 8.85 2.39 13.68
N GLY A 367 9.23 1.16 14.08
CA GLY A 367 9.68 0.87 15.45
C GLY A 367 10.94 1.64 15.87
N GLN A 368 11.82 2.02 14.92
CA GLN A 368 13.03 2.80 15.22
C GLN A 368 12.68 4.26 15.50
N VAL A 369 11.86 4.86 14.66
CA VAL A 369 11.35 6.25 14.84
C VAL A 369 10.50 6.33 16.11
N GLN A 370 9.68 5.32 16.38
CA GLN A 370 8.93 5.23 17.63
C GLN A 370 9.86 5.19 18.84
N PHE A 371 10.90 4.36 18.80
CA PHE A 371 11.85 4.23 19.89
C PHE A 371 12.64 5.54 20.11
N GLN A 372 13.07 6.21 19.04
CA GLN A 372 13.71 7.51 19.12
C GLN A 372 12.79 8.57 19.73
N LEU A 373 11.54 8.68 19.25
CA LEU A 373 10.55 9.60 19.80
C LEU A 373 10.32 9.35 21.30
N LEU A 374 10.16 8.08 21.68
CA LEU A 374 9.97 7.72 23.09
C LEU A 374 11.19 8.06 23.94
N ARG A 375 12.41 7.87 23.39
CA ARG A 375 13.66 8.24 24.04
C ARG A 375 13.82 9.75 24.21
N ASP A 376 13.42 10.53 23.19
CA ASP A 376 13.49 12.00 23.22
C ASP A 376 12.50 12.60 24.22
N VAL A 377 11.31 12.01 24.33
CA VAL A 377 10.25 12.47 25.25
C VAL A 377 10.48 12.00 26.70
N PHE A 378 10.89 10.75 26.88
CA PHE A 378 11.00 10.12 28.22
C PHE A 378 12.44 9.92 28.72
N GLY A 379 13.43 10.25 27.92
CA GLY A 379 14.85 10.02 28.24
C GLY A 379 15.23 8.54 28.11
N GLU A 380 16.25 8.09 28.86
CA GLU A 380 16.59 6.65 28.89
C GLU A 380 15.42 5.81 29.39
N ILE A 381 14.89 4.99 28.46
CA ILE A 381 13.68 4.18 28.70
C ILE A 381 14.08 2.94 29.52
N SER A 382 13.84 2.99 30.83
CA SER A 382 13.78 1.74 31.59
C SER A 382 12.42 1.07 31.39
N ALA A 383 12.39 -0.28 31.36
CA ALA A 383 11.15 -1.03 31.22
C ALA A 383 10.07 -0.62 32.24
N GLY A 384 10.51 -0.21 33.45
CA GLY A 384 9.60 0.29 34.50
C GLY A 384 8.95 1.64 34.17
N ARG A 385 9.68 2.60 33.59
CA ARG A 385 9.15 3.90 33.16
C ARG A 385 8.17 3.75 32.01
N PHE A 386 8.48 2.87 31.06
CA PHE A 386 7.58 2.57 29.94
C PHE A 386 6.27 1.92 30.43
N ALA A 387 6.36 0.92 31.32
CA ALA A 387 5.18 0.30 31.93
C ALA A 387 4.36 1.32 32.72
N ALA A 388 4.98 2.21 33.48
CA ALA A 388 4.31 3.26 34.24
C ALA A 388 3.59 4.27 33.33
N ALA A 389 4.22 4.68 32.21
CA ALA A 389 3.59 5.55 31.22
C ALA A 389 2.39 4.88 30.57
N LEU A 390 2.50 3.61 30.21
CA LEU A 390 1.41 2.83 29.62
C LEU A 390 0.22 2.69 30.58
N ILE A 391 0.49 2.31 31.83
CA ILE A 391 -0.53 2.19 32.89
C ILE A 391 -1.18 3.54 33.18
N GLY A 392 -0.37 4.62 33.28
CA GLY A 392 -0.87 5.97 33.52
C GLY A 392 -1.81 6.45 32.41
N THR A 393 -1.46 6.16 31.17
CA THR A 393 -2.30 6.48 30.00
C THR A 393 -3.60 5.69 29.98
N TRP A 394 -3.56 4.39 30.24
CA TRP A 394 -4.75 3.57 30.39
C TRP A 394 -5.66 4.06 31.53
N ALA A 395 -5.07 4.40 32.67
CA ALA A 395 -5.80 4.97 33.79
C ALA A 395 -6.49 6.29 33.43
N LEU A 396 -5.77 7.19 32.74
CA LEU A 396 -6.31 8.50 32.30
C LEU A 396 -7.54 8.36 31.38
N VAL A 397 -7.55 7.35 30.52
CA VAL A 397 -8.65 7.11 29.57
C VAL A 397 -9.78 6.30 30.18
N LEU A 398 -9.47 5.23 30.94
CA LEU A 398 -10.49 4.33 31.46
C LEU A 398 -11.16 4.87 32.73
N LEU A 399 -10.45 5.67 33.55
CA LEU A 399 -11.01 6.20 34.82
C LEU A 399 -12.25 7.09 34.57
N PRO A 400 -12.26 8.06 33.64
CA PRO A 400 -13.46 8.85 33.35
C PRO A 400 -14.62 8.00 32.84
N VAL A 401 -14.32 6.98 32.01
CA VAL A 401 -15.33 6.04 31.51
C VAL A 401 -15.92 5.21 32.64
N ALA A 402 -15.06 4.67 33.51
CA ALA A 402 -15.49 3.91 34.67
C ALA A 402 -16.34 4.78 35.64
N ILE A 403 -15.90 6.01 35.93
CA ILE A 403 -16.66 6.96 36.73
C ILE A 403 -18.02 7.28 36.08
N SER A 404 -18.05 7.49 34.74
CA SER A 404 -19.30 7.74 34.03
C SER A 404 -20.25 6.54 34.08
N LEU A 405 -19.73 5.31 33.95
CA LEU A 405 -20.53 4.10 34.04
C LEU A 405 -21.04 3.85 35.48
N LEU A 406 -20.19 4.09 36.47
CA LEU A 406 -20.60 3.96 37.87
C LEU A 406 -21.68 4.99 38.24
N ARG A 407 -21.54 6.24 37.78
CA ARG A 407 -22.55 7.29 37.97
C ARG A 407 -23.87 7.01 37.25
N ARG A 408 -23.85 6.26 36.14
CA ARG A 408 -25.04 5.85 35.38
C ARG A 408 -25.80 4.67 36.01
N ARG A 409 -25.24 3.98 37.03
CA ARG A 409 -25.88 2.86 37.70
C ARG A 409 -27.04 3.24 38.63
N GLU A 410 -27.23 4.52 38.94
CA GLU A 410 -28.48 4.97 39.59
C GLU A 410 -29.57 4.98 38.49
N ILE A 411 -30.40 3.91 38.49
CA ILE A 411 -31.62 3.82 37.71
C ILE A 411 -32.56 4.89 38.23
N ARG A 412 -32.54 6.09 37.66
CA ARG A 412 -33.53 7.12 37.95
C ARG A 412 -34.84 6.69 37.32
N PRO A 413 -35.94 6.61 38.10
CA PRO A 413 -37.25 6.33 37.52
C PRO A 413 -37.57 7.37 36.48
N GLN A 414 -37.86 6.93 35.27
CA GLN A 414 -38.04 7.81 34.10
C GLN A 414 -39.41 8.49 34.12
N ARG A 415 -40.42 7.91 34.83
CA ARG A 415 -41.78 8.42 34.86
C ARG A 415 -42.11 9.02 36.23
N PRO A 416 -42.86 10.15 36.33
CA PRO A 416 -43.30 10.70 37.60
C PRO A 416 -44.08 9.70 38.44
N LEU A 417 -44.93 8.88 37.80
CA LEU A 417 -45.70 7.83 38.41
C LEU A 417 -44.84 6.80 39.19
N ASP A 418 -43.75 6.33 38.54
CA ASP A 418 -42.82 5.36 39.13
C ASP A 418 -42.15 5.94 40.36
N ARG A 419 -41.79 7.23 40.31
CA ARG A 419 -41.17 7.93 41.44
C ARG A 419 -42.08 8.02 42.64
N GLU A 420 -43.39 8.29 42.43
CA GLU A 420 -44.36 8.36 43.50
C GLU A 420 -44.66 6.99 44.13
N TYR A 421 -44.79 5.95 43.29
CA TYR A 421 -44.96 4.59 43.78
C TYR A 421 -43.73 4.09 44.58
N LEU A 422 -42.54 4.37 44.11
CA LEU A 422 -41.30 4.00 44.81
C LEU A 422 -41.16 4.69 46.16
N LYS A 423 -41.61 5.94 46.32
CA LYS A 423 -41.67 6.60 47.63
C LYS A 423 -42.55 5.86 48.62
N VAL A 424 -43.64 5.22 48.16
CA VAL A 424 -44.46 4.36 49.01
C VAL A 424 -43.71 3.09 49.40
N CYS A 425 -43.02 2.46 48.42
CA CYS A 425 -42.19 1.29 48.70
C CYS A 425 -41.07 1.60 49.70
N GLU A 426 -40.45 2.78 49.64
CA GLU A 426 -39.44 3.24 50.62
C GLU A 426 -40.04 3.44 52.03
N ARG A 427 -41.27 3.98 52.11
CA ARG A 427 -41.94 4.10 53.38
C ARG A 427 -42.23 2.74 54.02
N LEU A 428 -42.66 1.77 53.21
CA LEU A 428 -42.88 0.39 53.68
C LEU A 428 -41.55 -0.28 54.05
N ALA A 429 -40.50 -0.03 53.34
CA ALA A 429 -39.15 -0.52 53.65
C ALA A 429 -38.67 0.00 55.00
N ASN A 430 -38.89 1.30 55.30
CA ASN A 430 -38.56 1.92 56.58
C ASN A 430 -39.40 1.36 57.75
N LEU A 431 -40.54 0.73 57.48
CA LEU A 431 -41.36 0.05 58.45
C LEU A 431 -40.96 -1.45 58.60
N GLY A 432 -39.98 -1.94 57.91
CA GLY A 432 -39.46 -3.31 57.95
C GLY A 432 -39.92 -4.22 56.85
N TYR A 433 -40.59 -3.70 55.81
CA TYR A 433 -41.16 -4.46 54.71
C TYR A 433 -40.56 -4.02 53.33
N PRO A 434 -39.26 -4.19 53.12
CA PRO A 434 -38.65 -3.77 51.86
C PRO A 434 -39.12 -4.63 50.66
N ARG A 435 -39.25 -4.01 49.49
CA ARG A 435 -39.49 -4.72 48.23
C ARG A 435 -38.25 -5.51 47.85
N GLN A 436 -38.40 -6.80 47.52
CA GLN A 436 -37.31 -7.67 47.19
C GLN A 436 -36.79 -7.42 45.75
N ALA A 437 -35.53 -7.74 45.46
CA ALA A 437 -34.96 -7.62 44.12
C ALA A 437 -35.69 -8.56 43.16
N GLY A 438 -36.20 -8.02 42.03
CA GLY A 438 -36.97 -8.77 41.05
C GLY A 438 -38.45 -8.96 41.37
N GLU A 439 -38.93 -8.54 42.57
CA GLU A 439 -40.34 -8.65 42.97
C GLU A 439 -41.19 -7.68 42.14
N SER A 440 -42.25 -8.18 41.48
CA SER A 440 -43.20 -7.32 40.78
C SER A 440 -44.03 -6.44 41.75
N ALA A 441 -44.65 -5.37 41.27
CA ALA A 441 -45.53 -4.56 42.09
C ALA A 441 -46.70 -5.36 42.67
N ALA A 442 -47.27 -6.28 41.85
CA ALA A 442 -48.38 -7.16 42.26
C ALA A 442 -47.94 -8.19 43.32
N ASP A 443 -46.76 -8.84 43.15
CA ASP A 443 -46.25 -9.80 44.14
C ASP A 443 -45.93 -9.12 45.47
N TYR A 444 -45.36 -7.90 45.39
CA TYR A 444 -45.11 -7.09 46.58
C TYR A 444 -46.39 -6.77 47.31
N ALA A 445 -47.47 -6.35 46.62
CA ALA A 445 -48.75 -6.09 47.22
C ALA A 445 -49.38 -7.34 47.84
N ALA A 446 -49.27 -8.50 47.14
CA ALA A 446 -49.77 -9.78 47.69
C ALA A 446 -49.00 -10.21 48.96
N ARG A 447 -47.70 -9.96 49.02
CA ARG A 447 -46.87 -10.23 50.21
C ARG A 447 -47.24 -9.31 51.36
N ILE A 448 -47.34 -8.01 51.16
CA ILE A 448 -47.74 -7.04 52.15
C ILE A 448 -49.15 -7.36 52.69
N SER A 449 -50.06 -7.79 51.83
CA SER A 449 -51.43 -8.19 52.26
C SER A 449 -51.46 -9.38 53.23
N ARG A 450 -50.51 -10.29 53.10
CA ARG A 450 -50.35 -11.46 54.00
C ARG A 450 -49.64 -11.08 55.27
N GLU A 451 -48.64 -10.22 55.18
CA GLU A 451 -47.83 -9.84 56.35
C GLU A 451 -48.49 -8.73 57.22
N CYS A 452 -49.29 -7.87 56.59
CA CYS A 452 -49.93 -6.72 57.18
C CYS A 452 -51.40 -6.59 56.71
N PRO A 453 -52.35 -7.38 57.22
CA PRO A 453 -53.75 -7.38 56.79
C PRO A 453 -54.42 -5.99 56.88
N ASP A 454 -54.04 -5.16 57.83
CA ASP A 454 -54.58 -3.81 58.04
C ASP A 454 -54.28 -2.86 56.87
N TRP A 455 -53.26 -3.15 56.05
CA TRP A 455 -52.87 -2.36 54.88
C TRP A 455 -53.28 -3.01 53.56
N ALA A 456 -53.78 -4.24 53.61
CA ALA A 456 -54.01 -5.07 52.46
C ALA A 456 -54.89 -4.39 51.40
N GLU A 457 -56.08 -3.94 51.79
CA GLU A 457 -57.05 -3.32 50.89
C GLU A 457 -56.53 -2.03 50.29
N SER A 458 -55.99 -1.14 51.10
CA SER A 458 -55.49 0.16 50.62
C SER A 458 -54.24 0.06 49.75
N PHE A 459 -53.33 -0.87 50.09
CA PHE A 459 -52.09 -1.05 49.29
C PHE A 459 -52.36 -1.81 47.98
N ASN A 460 -53.23 -2.83 47.99
CA ASN A 460 -53.68 -3.51 46.80
C ASN A 460 -54.37 -2.56 45.80
N ARG A 461 -55.26 -1.68 46.31
CA ARG A 461 -55.91 -0.67 45.49
C ARG A 461 -54.88 0.31 44.86
N LEU A 462 -53.92 0.80 45.65
CA LEU A 462 -52.88 1.69 45.18
C LEU A 462 -52.00 1.00 44.11
N THR A 463 -51.58 -0.25 44.34
CA THR A 463 -50.76 -1.03 43.43
C THR A 463 -51.52 -1.38 42.15
N GLY A 464 -52.82 -1.70 42.26
CA GLY A 464 -53.68 -1.93 41.09
C GLY A 464 -53.74 -0.70 40.15
N LEU A 465 -54.01 0.48 40.74
CA LEU A 465 -54.04 1.75 40.00
C LEU A 465 -52.66 2.08 39.39
N TYR A 466 -51.56 1.84 40.12
CA TYR A 466 -50.22 1.98 39.59
C TYR A 466 -49.97 1.07 38.39
N THR A 467 -50.36 -0.20 38.50
CA THR A 467 -50.16 -1.19 37.41
C THR A 467 -51.02 -0.85 36.21
N GLU A 468 -52.25 -0.42 36.41
CA GLU A 468 -53.14 0.05 35.32
C GLU A 468 -52.49 1.22 34.57
N LEU A 469 -52.09 2.27 35.30
CA LEU A 469 -51.44 3.46 34.71
C LEU A 469 -50.08 3.21 34.10
N ALA A 470 -49.34 2.20 34.57
CA ALA A 470 -48.02 1.86 34.06
C ALA A 470 -48.07 1.05 32.75
N TYR A 471 -49.13 0.24 32.56
CA TYR A 471 -49.20 -0.73 31.46
C TYR A 471 -50.40 -0.57 30.52
N GLN A 472 -51.40 0.27 30.84
CA GLN A 472 -52.52 0.56 29.92
C GLN A 472 -52.28 1.82 29.09
N THR A 473 -52.65 1.74 27.83
CA THR A 473 -52.67 2.88 26.88
C THR A 473 -53.99 2.90 26.13
N PRO A 474 -54.76 4.02 26.09
CA PRO A 474 -54.45 5.35 26.67
C PRO A 474 -54.72 5.46 28.16
N VAL A 475 -53.93 6.26 28.87
CA VAL A 475 -54.10 6.56 30.29
C VAL A 475 -55.34 7.43 30.50
N SER A 476 -56.27 7.00 31.37
CA SER A 476 -57.44 7.80 31.75
C SER A 476 -57.07 8.85 32.81
N ALA A 477 -57.45 10.13 32.55
CA ALA A 477 -57.28 11.19 33.53
C ALA A 477 -57.99 10.88 34.87
N ALA A 478 -59.08 10.09 34.84
CA ALA A 478 -59.81 9.66 36.02
C ALA A 478 -59.00 8.66 36.86
N SER A 479 -58.30 7.70 36.21
CA SER A 479 -57.44 6.74 36.91
C SER A 479 -56.22 7.42 37.56
N GLU A 480 -55.68 8.45 36.92
CA GLU A 480 -54.58 9.26 37.46
C GLU A 480 -55.00 10.04 38.74
N GLN A 481 -56.17 10.65 38.72
CA GLN A 481 -56.73 11.32 39.89
C GLN A 481 -56.98 10.32 41.01
N GLN A 482 -57.52 9.14 40.71
CA GLN A 482 -57.74 8.08 41.70
C GLN A 482 -56.44 7.58 42.33
N PHE A 483 -55.37 7.43 41.53
CA PHE A 483 -54.04 7.05 42.02
C PHE A 483 -53.48 8.08 43.00
N HIS A 484 -53.53 9.35 42.65
CA HIS A 484 -53.07 10.42 43.55
C HIS A 484 -53.91 10.51 44.81
N GLN A 485 -55.21 10.24 44.75
CA GLN A 485 -56.07 10.16 45.92
C GLN A 485 -55.70 8.97 46.78
N ALA A 486 -55.53 7.77 46.24
CA ALA A 486 -55.10 6.56 46.94
C ALA A 486 -53.73 6.75 47.62
N LEU A 487 -52.81 7.43 46.93
CA LEU A 487 -51.46 7.75 47.42
C LEU A 487 -51.50 8.68 48.65
N ARG A 488 -52.42 9.67 48.72
CA ARG A 488 -52.60 10.56 49.81
C ARG A 488 -53.26 9.85 51.00
N GLN A 489 -54.14 8.90 50.74
CA GLN A 489 -54.91 8.15 51.80
C GLN A 489 -54.03 7.03 52.36
N PHE A 490 -53.09 6.47 51.64
CA PHE A 490 -52.22 5.40 52.11
C PHE A 490 -51.17 5.94 53.10
N ARG A 491 -51.45 5.77 54.44
CA ARG A 491 -50.54 6.19 55.51
C ARG A 491 -50.27 5.01 56.47
N PRO A 492 -49.38 4.10 56.11
CA PRO A 492 -49.03 2.97 56.96
C PRO A 492 -48.38 3.49 58.26
N ARG A 493 -48.78 2.96 59.34
CA ARG A 493 -48.21 3.23 60.69
C ARG A 493 -47.74 1.90 61.28
N LYS A 494 -46.65 1.92 62.04
CA LYS A 494 -46.18 0.74 62.75
C LYS A 494 -47.29 0.33 63.79
N GLY A 495 -47.84 -0.90 63.62
CA GLY A 495 -48.79 -1.41 64.51
C GLY A 495 -48.20 -1.49 65.96
N ARG A 496 -48.98 -1.15 66.97
CA ARG A 496 -48.58 -1.44 68.34
C ARG A 496 -48.50 -2.94 68.47
N GLU A 497 -47.31 -3.46 68.77
CA GLU A 497 -47.18 -4.85 69.20
C GLU A 497 -48.21 -5.14 70.33
N ARG A 498 -49.06 -6.14 70.08
CA ARG A 498 -49.89 -6.78 71.12
C ARG A 498 -49.12 -7.96 71.61
#